data_2ac75e2b896da8d3a4b733ea48bd5444
#
_entry.id   2ac75e2b896da8d3a4b733ea48bd5444
#
_cell.length_a   1.000
_cell.length_b   1.000
_cell.length_c   1.000
_cell.angle_alpha   90.00
_cell.angle_beta   90.00
_cell.angle_gamma   90.00
#
_symmetry.space_group_name_H-M   'P 1'
#
loop_
_entity.id
_entity.type
_entity.pdbx_description
1 polymer ?
#
loop_
_entity_poly.entity_id
_entity_poly.type
_entity_poly.pdbx_seq_one_letter_code
_entity_poly.pdbx_strand_id
1 'polypeptide(L)'
;MIVRKYKETDCRETAALFYETVHNVNRRDYSRRQCEAWAPEKRNLTAWNERFLRHFSFVAVEDGKIIGFGDIDDDGYLDRLFVHKDHQRREAASALCRELENAASFVRIPTHASITARPFFEKRGYRVLKEQQAERDGVLLTNYLMEKVPTSPLSEKDG
;
A
#
# COMPACT_ATOMS: atom_id res chain seq x y z
N MET A 1 10.49 -3.68 -15.35
CA MET A 1 9.44 -3.83 -14.32
C MET A 1 8.09 -4.05 -14.98
N ILE A 2 7.34 -5.00 -14.50
CA ILE A 2 6.00 -5.31 -14.97
C ILE A 2 5.04 -5.28 -13.78
N VAL A 3 3.88 -4.65 -13.95
CA VAL A 3 2.81 -4.71 -12.95
C VAL A 3 1.75 -5.66 -13.46
N ARG A 4 1.37 -6.63 -12.65
CA ARG A 4 0.35 -7.63 -12.99
C ARG A 4 -0.56 -7.92 -11.80
N LYS A 5 -1.66 -8.60 -12.06
CA LYS A 5 -2.57 -9.01 -10.99
C LYS A 5 -1.91 -10.01 -10.05
N TYR A 6 -2.25 -9.90 -8.77
CA TYR A 6 -1.83 -10.84 -7.75
C TYR A 6 -2.37 -12.24 -8.04
N LYS A 7 -1.55 -13.25 -7.74
CA LYS A 7 -1.91 -14.67 -7.81
C LYS A 7 -1.68 -15.31 -6.45
N GLU A 8 -2.39 -16.39 -6.18
CA GLU A 8 -2.23 -17.14 -4.93
C GLU A 8 -0.77 -17.55 -4.67
N THR A 9 -0.04 -17.88 -5.74
CA THR A 9 1.39 -18.24 -5.64
C THR A 9 2.27 -17.09 -5.18
N ASP A 10 1.77 -15.85 -5.16
CA ASP A 10 2.50 -14.67 -4.69
C ASP A 10 2.40 -14.48 -3.17
N CYS A 11 1.60 -15.31 -2.49
CA CYS A 11 1.26 -15.10 -1.09
C CYS A 11 2.49 -14.99 -0.18
N ARG A 12 3.37 -15.98 -0.21
CA ARG A 12 4.53 -16.01 0.68
C ARG A 12 5.50 -14.86 0.40
N GLU A 13 5.74 -14.59 -0.86
CA GLU A 13 6.68 -13.55 -1.27
C GLU A 13 6.19 -12.15 -0.87
N THR A 14 4.88 -11.88 -1.06
CA THR A 14 4.31 -10.59 -0.63
C THR A 14 4.31 -10.43 0.88
N ALA A 15 4.03 -11.50 1.62
CA ALA A 15 4.07 -11.47 3.09
C ALA A 15 5.50 -11.18 3.60
N ALA A 16 6.49 -11.83 3.01
CA ALA A 16 7.89 -11.59 3.34
C ALA A 16 8.32 -10.15 3.01
N LEU A 17 7.89 -9.63 1.86
CA LEU A 17 8.19 -8.27 1.44
C LEU A 17 7.58 -7.25 2.42
N PHE A 18 6.36 -7.48 2.86
CA PHE A 18 5.70 -6.62 3.84
C PHE A 18 6.50 -6.57 5.15
N TYR A 19 6.87 -7.73 5.67
CA TYR A 19 7.66 -7.83 6.89
C TYR A 19 8.99 -7.06 6.75
N GLU A 20 9.73 -7.33 5.69
CA GLU A 20 11.02 -6.68 5.47
C GLU A 20 10.90 -5.18 5.28
N THR A 21 9.87 -4.73 4.56
CA THR A 21 9.67 -3.30 4.31
C THR A 21 9.34 -2.55 5.59
N VAL A 22 8.44 -3.09 6.41
CA VAL A 22 8.10 -2.44 7.68
C VAL A 22 9.35 -2.37 8.58
N HIS A 23 10.09 -3.47 8.70
CA HIS A 23 11.23 -3.53 9.61
C HIS A 23 12.49 -2.82 9.10
N ASN A 24 12.57 -2.45 7.83
CA ASN A 24 13.73 -1.76 7.26
C ASN A 24 13.43 -0.34 6.80
N VAL A 25 12.26 -0.09 6.21
CA VAL A 25 11.91 1.22 5.66
C VAL A 25 11.07 2.02 6.65
N ASN A 26 9.94 1.47 7.09
CA ASN A 26 9.05 2.15 8.03
C ASN A 26 9.70 2.34 9.39
N ARG A 27 10.69 1.52 9.72
CA ARG A 27 11.47 1.62 10.96
C ARG A 27 12.12 3.00 11.14
N ARG A 28 12.28 3.77 10.09
CA ARG A 28 12.80 5.15 10.19
C ARG A 28 11.84 6.06 10.96
N ASP A 29 10.54 5.77 10.90
CA ASP A 29 9.48 6.61 11.48
C ASP A 29 8.73 5.93 12.61
N TYR A 30 8.99 4.64 12.86
CA TYR A 30 8.34 3.85 13.89
C TYR A 30 9.36 3.11 14.74
N SER A 31 9.04 2.91 16.02
CA SER A 31 9.92 2.16 16.91
C SER A 31 9.92 0.67 16.53
N ARG A 32 10.92 -0.04 17.03
CA ARG A 32 10.99 -1.50 16.85
C ARG A 32 9.72 -2.19 17.35
N ARG A 33 9.24 -1.78 18.54
CA ARG A 33 8.01 -2.34 19.12
C ARG A 33 6.80 -2.09 18.23
N GLN A 34 6.70 -0.89 17.65
CA GLN A 34 5.62 -0.55 16.73
C GLN A 34 5.70 -1.40 15.46
N CYS A 35 6.89 -1.59 14.90
CA CYS A 35 7.07 -2.41 13.72
C CYS A 35 6.74 -3.88 14.00
N GLU A 36 7.10 -4.41 15.16
CA GLU A 36 6.77 -5.78 15.57
C GLU A 36 5.27 -5.98 15.73
N ALA A 37 4.57 -4.98 16.24
CA ALA A 37 3.11 -5.03 16.38
C ALA A 37 2.41 -4.95 15.02
N TRP A 38 2.93 -4.12 14.12
CA TRP A 38 2.36 -3.91 12.78
C TRP A 38 2.62 -5.11 11.87
N ALA A 39 3.86 -5.59 11.86
CA ALA A 39 4.29 -6.70 11.00
C ALA A 39 5.00 -7.76 11.87
N PRO A 40 4.23 -8.62 12.56
CA PRO A 40 4.83 -9.69 13.36
C PRO A 40 5.50 -10.73 12.47
N GLU A 41 6.50 -11.41 13.02
CA GLU A 41 7.25 -12.44 12.29
C GLU A 41 6.35 -13.54 11.76
N LYS A 42 5.38 -13.97 12.58
CA LYS A 42 4.43 -15.02 12.18
C LYS A 42 3.12 -14.40 11.75
N ARG A 43 2.67 -14.79 10.56
CA ARG A 43 1.44 -14.26 9.97
C ARG A 43 0.57 -15.41 9.48
N ASN A 44 -0.74 -15.24 9.61
CA ASN A 44 -1.70 -16.18 9.04
C ASN A 44 -1.71 -15.99 7.51
N LEU A 45 -1.00 -16.84 6.79
CA LEU A 45 -0.88 -16.75 5.34
C LEU A 45 -2.20 -16.98 4.61
N THR A 46 -3.07 -17.83 5.16
CA THR A 46 -4.38 -18.08 4.57
C THR A 46 -5.21 -16.78 4.55
N ALA A 47 -5.28 -16.09 5.68
CA ALA A 47 -6.00 -14.82 5.79
C ALA A 47 -5.37 -13.75 4.91
N TRP A 48 -4.05 -13.70 4.84
CA TRP A 48 -3.29 -12.78 3.99
C TRP A 48 -3.67 -12.96 2.52
N ASN A 49 -3.65 -14.19 2.05
CA ASN A 49 -4.00 -14.54 0.67
C ASN A 49 -5.47 -14.23 0.36
N GLU A 50 -6.38 -14.62 1.24
CA GLU A 50 -7.81 -14.39 1.02
C GLU A 50 -8.15 -12.91 0.85
N ARG A 51 -7.50 -12.05 1.61
CA ARG A 51 -7.72 -10.61 1.51
C ARG A 51 -7.29 -10.07 0.15
N PHE A 52 -6.15 -10.51 -0.38
CA PHE A 52 -5.72 -10.14 -1.74
C PHE A 52 -6.72 -10.63 -2.78
N LEU A 53 -7.21 -11.85 -2.62
CA LEU A 53 -8.14 -12.42 -3.61
C LEU A 53 -9.50 -11.73 -3.62
N ARG A 54 -9.91 -11.14 -2.50
CA ARG A 54 -11.16 -10.37 -2.42
C ARG A 54 -11.04 -8.95 -2.97
N HIS A 55 -9.83 -8.41 -3.03
CA HIS A 55 -9.57 -7.05 -3.47
C HIS A 55 -9.08 -7.01 -4.91
N PHE A 56 -8.99 -5.81 -5.49
CA PHE A 56 -8.22 -5.60 -6.70
C PHE A 56 -6.77 -5.49 -6.25
N SER A 57 -5.96 -6.47 -6.60
CA SER A 57 -4.61 -6.61 -6.05
C SER A 57 -3.59 -6.78 -7.16
N PHE A 58 -2.46 -6.08 -7.04
CA PHE A 58 -1.41 -6.07 -8.05
C PHE A 58 -0.04 -6.24 -7.41
N VAL A 59 0.88 -6.81 -8.19
CA VAL A 59 2.28 -6.92 -7.81
C VAL A 59 3.15 -6.31 -8.91
N ALA A 60 4.25 -5.69 -8.50
CA ALA A 60 5.28 -5.20 -9.41
C ALA A 60 6.42 -6.21 -9.40
N VAL A 61 6.83 -6.64 -10.58
CA VAL A 61 7.85 -7.69 -10.75
C VAL A 61 9.02 -7.15 -11.56
N GLU A 62 10.24 -7.39 -11.09
CA GLU A 62 11.46 -7.04 -11.80
C GLU A 62 12.44 -8.19 -11.66
N ASP A 63 12.97 -8.65 -12.79
CA ASP A 63 13.92 -9.79 -12.84
C ASP A 63 13.39 -11.02 -12.10
N GLY A 64 12.10 -11.31 -12.29
CA GLY A 64 11.45 -12.48 -11.69
C GLY A 64 11.13 -12.36 -10.21
N LYS A 65 11.38 -11.21 -9.59
CA LYS A 65 11.13 -10.99 -8.16
C LYS A 65 10.04 -9.95 -7.97
N ILE A 66 9.19 -10.18 -6.97
CA ILE A 66 8.21 -9.18 -6.57
C ILE A 66 8.93 -8.07 -5.79
N ILE A 67 8.87 -6.86 -6.33
CA ILE A 67 9.49 -5.69 -5.70
C ILE A 67 8.48 -4.75 -5.05
N GLY A 68 7.19 -5.02 -5.23
CA GLY A 68 6.14 -4.23 -4.61
C GLY A 68 4.78 -4.87 -4.79
N PHE A 69 3.83 -4.45 -3.98
CA PHE A 69 2.44 -4.88 -4.11
C PHE A 69 1.49 -3.83 -3.56
N GLY A 70 0.23 -3.94 -3.93
CA GLY A 70 -0.83 -3.11 -3.38
C GLY A 70 -2.19 -3.69 -3.64
N ASP A 71 -3.18 -3.24 -2.89
CA ASP A 71 -4.56 -3.64 -3.08
C ASP A 71 -5.54 -2.54 -2.69
N ILE A 72 -6.70 -2.59 -3.33
CA ILE A 72 -7.81 -1.66 -3.10
C ILE A 72 -9.09 -2.49 -3.01
N ASP A 73 -9.98 -2.15 -2.07
CA ASP A 73 -11.20 -2.92 -1.87
C ASP A 73 -12.34 -2.45 -2.78
N ASP A 74 -13.50 -3.11 -2.65
CA ASP A 74 -14.67 -2.82 -3.49
C ASP A 74 -15.27 -1.44 -3.24
N ASP A 75 -14.97 -0.83 -2.10
CA ASP A 75 -15.46 0.51 -1.75
C ASP A 75 -14.49 1.62 -2.16
N GLY A 76 -13.36 1.27 -2.75
CA GLY A 76 -12.34 2.22 -3.16
C GLY A 76 -11.30 2.55 -2.10
N TYR A 77 -11.30 1.82 -0.98
CA TYR A 77 -10.28 2.01 0.06
C TYR A 77 -8.98 1.35 -0.36
N LEU A 78 -7.94 2.17 -0.54
CA LEU A 78 -6.59 1.70 -0.85
C LEU A 78 -5.98 1.18 0.45
N ASP A 79 -5.89 -0.14 0.56
CA ASP A 79 -5.59 -0.81 1.81
C ASP A 79 -4.08 -0.94 2.06
N ARG A 80 -3.33 -1.43 1.07
CA ARG A 80 -1.90 -1.66 1.21
C ARG A 80 -1.15 -1.20 -0.02
N LEU A 81 0.06 -0.66 0.20
CA LEU A 81 1.00 -0.31 -0.87
C LEU A 81 2.40 -0.35 -0.27
N PHE A 82 3.18 -1.34 -0.66
CA PHE A 82 4.52 -1.56 -0.13
C PHE A 82 5.50 -1.85 -1.26
N VAL A 83 6.68 -1.25 -1.17
CA VAL A 83 7.76 -1.42 -2.16
C VAL A 83 9.03 -1.86 -1.43
N HIS A 84 9.71 -2.84 -2.02
CA HIS A 84 10.93 -3.41 -1.46
C HIS A 84 11.97 -2.33 -1.11
N LYS A 85 12.68 -2.54 0.00
CA LYS A 85 13.65 -1.57 0.54
C LYS A 85 14.70 -1.10 -0.47
N ASP A 86 15.10 -1.98 -1.38
CA ASP A 86 16.13 -1.66 -2.39
C ASP A 86 15.55 -0.99 -3.64
N HIS A 87 14.23 -0.78 -3.69
CA HIS A 87 13.54 -0.21 -4.84
C HIS A 87 12.67 1.02 -4.48
N GLN A 88 12.94 1.64 -3.33
CA GLN A 88 12.10 2.70 -2.76
C GLN A 88 11.96 3.95 -3.63
N ARG A 89 12.97 4.33 -4.37
CA ARG A 89 12.94 5.56 -5.16
C ARG A 89 12.61 5.32 -6.63
N ARG A 90 12.10 4.15 -6.94
CA ARG A 90 11.75 3.76 -8.29
C ARG A 90 10.28 3.97 -8.57
N GLU A 91 9.87 3.77 -9.79
CA GLU A 91 8.51 4.00 -10.26
C GLU A 91 7.51 2.93 -9.81
N ALA A 92 7.94 1.93 -9.06
CA ALA A 92 7.07 0.81 -8.66
C ALA A 92 5.82 1.27 -7.92
N ALA A 93 5.98 2.14 -6.92
CA ALA A 93 4.84 2.64 -6.14
C ALA A 93 3.85 3.40 -7.02
N SER A 94 4.36 4.26 -7.92
CA SER A 94 3.50 5.02 -8.83
C SER A 94 2.78 4.12 -9.82
N ALA A 95 3.46 3.12 -10.37
CA ALA A 95 2.87 2.17 -11.30
C ALA A 95 1.78 1.33 -10.63
N LEU A 96 2.04 0.84 -9.42
CA LEU A 96 1.06 0.10 -8.64
C LEU A 96 -0.16 0.97 -8.33
N CYS A 97 0.07 2.19 -7.86
CA CYS A 97 -0.99 3.10 -7.48
C CYS A 97 -1.88 3.45 -8.68
N ARG A 98 -1.29 3.61 -9.87
CA ARG A 98 -2.03 3.85 -11.10
C ARG A 98 -2.98 2.70 -11.41
N GLU A 99 -2.51 1.45 -11.30
CA GLU A 99 -3.37 0.28 -11.53
C GLU A 99 -4.49 0.19 -10.50
N LEU A 100 -4.19 0.46 -9.24
CA LEU A 100 -5.19 0.45 -8.17
C LEU A 100 -6.26 1.52 -8.40
N GLU A 101 -5.85 2.73 -8.72
CA GLU A 101 -6.77 3.84 -8.97
C GLU A 101 -7.64 3.58 -10.19
N ASN A 102 -7.07 3.00 -11.25
CA ASN A 102 -7.81 2.65 -12.46
C ASN A 102 -8.81 1.51 -12.20
N ALA A 103 -8.44 0.51 -11.41
CA ALA A 103 -9.31 -0.60 -11.10
C ALA A 103 -10.54 -0.14 -10.30
N ALA A 104 -10.35 0.84 -9.45
CA ALA A 104 -11.38 1.31 -8.56
C ALA A 104 -12.46 2.15 -9.25
N SER A 105 -12.07 3.06 -10.14
CA SER A 105 -13.00 4.00 -10.81
C SER A 105 -13.95 4.73 -9.87
N PHE A 106 -13.49 5.03 -8.65
CA PHE A 106 -14.31 5.62 -7.62
C PHE A 106 -14.20 7.15 -7.58
N VAL A 107 -15.21 7.78 -6.98
CA VAL A 107 -15.24 9.23 -6.77
C VAL A 107 -14.18 9.65 -5.75
N ARG A 108 -13.94 8.80 -4.77
CA ARG A 108 -12.95 9.06 -3.71
C ARG A 108 -12.15 7.81 -3.42
N ILE A 109 -10.86 7.98 -3.15
CA ILE A 109 -9.97 6.90 -2.79
C ILE A 109 -9.33 7.24 -1.44
N PRO A 110 -9.91 6.76 -0.33
CA PRO A 110 -9.29 6.93 0.98
C PRO A 110 -8.18 5.91 1.20
N THR A 111 -7.23 6.27 2.05
CA THR A 111 -6.18 5.37 2.50
C THR A 111 -5.72 5.79 3.89
N HIS A 112 -5.18 4.84 4.64
CA HIS A 112 -4.49 5.13 5.91
C HIS A 112 -3.00 5.07 5.65
N ALA A 113 -2.39 6.23 5.42
CA ALA A 113 -0.98 6.31 5.09
C ALA A 113 -0.12 6.29 6.35
N SER A 114 0.97 5.53 6.31
CA SER A 114 1.99 5.60 7.35
C SER A 114 2.70 6.96 7.30
N ILE A 115 3.42 7.29 8.37
CA ILE A 115 4.29 8.49 8.38
C ILE A 115 5.25 8.42 7.18
N THR A 116 5.83 7.24 6.93
CA THR A 116 6.79 7.01 5.86
C THR A 116 6.18 7.21 4.47
N ALA A 117 4.95 6.76 4.26
CA ALA A 117 4.29 6.80 2.96
C ALA A 117 3.61 8.13 2.66
N ARG A 118 3.32 8.93 3.67
CA ARG A 118 2.61 10.20 3.51
C ARG A 118 3.19 11.11 2.41
N PRO A 119 4.52 11.35 2.33
CA PRO A 119 5.06 12.21 1.28
C PRO A 119 4.78 11.71 -0.13
N PHE A 120 4.82 10.39 -0.33
CA PHE A 120 4.49 9.79 -1.62
C PHE A 120 3.04 10.09 -2.01
N PHE A 121 2.11 9.87 -1.09
CA PHE A 121 0.70 10.10 -1.35
C PHE A 121 0.39 11.58 -1.58
N GLU A 122 1.03 12.48 -0.82
CA GLU A 122 0.86 13.91 -1.02
C GLU A 122 1.28 14.35 -2.43
N LYS A 123 2.41 13.86 -2.90
CA LYS A 123 2.89 14.16 -4.27
C LYS A 123 1.95 13.62 -5.33
N ARG A 124 1.23 12.55 -5.02
CA ARG A 124 0.30 11.94 -5.95
C ARG A 124 -1.10 12.57 -5.93
N GLY A 125 -1.30 13.59 -5.11
CA GLY A 125 -2.56 14.31 -5.05
C GLY A 125 -3.51 13.88 -3.94
N TYR A 126 -3.06 13.02 -3.04
CA TYR A 126 -3.82 12.69 -1.83
C TYR A 126 -3.61 13.79 -0.82
N ARG A 127 -4.65 14.12 -0.07
CA ARG A 127 -4.56 15.12 0.98
C ARG A 127 -4.89 14.52 2.35
N VAL A 128 -4.26 15.02 3.38
CA VAL A 128 -4.49 14.58 4.75
C VAL A 128 -5.82 15.13 5.24
N LEU A 129 -6.68 14.23 5.72
CA LEU A 129 -7.93 14.60 6.37
C LEU A 129 -7.75 14.68 7.89
N LYS A 130 -6.99 13.73 8.46
CA LYS A 130 -6.66 13.78 9.89
C LYS A 130 -5.50 12.86 10.23
N GLU A 131 -4.76 13.23 11.26
CA GLU A 131 -3.80 12.36 11.91
C GLU A 131 -4.55 11.49 12.93
N GLN A 132 -4.15 10.23 13.06
CA GLN A 132 -4.80 9.33 14.00
C GLN A 132 -3.82 8.33 14.59
N GLN A 133 -4.26 7.71 15.70
CA GLN A 133 -3.50 6.66 16.37
C GLN A 133 -4.21 5.33 16.11
N ALA A 134 -3.56 4.46 15.32
CA ALA A 134 -4.08 3.14 15.04
C ALA A 134 -3.52 2.15 16.05
N GLU A 135 -4.37 1.30 16.61
CA GLU A 135 -3.93 0.28 17.55
C GLU A 135 -3.63 -1.03 16.81
N ARG A 136 -2.47 -1.59 17.09
CA ARG A 136 -2.05 -2.90 16.59
C ARG A 136 -1.48 -3.68 17.76
N ASP A 137 -2.16 -4.76 18.14
CA ASP A 137 -1.69 -5.64 19.22
C ASP A 137 -1.34 -4.84 20.50
N GLY A 138 -2.22 -3.90 20.88
CA GLY A 138 -2.04 -3.06 22.08
C GLY A 138 -1.03 -1.92 21.91
N VAL A 139 -0.43 -1.76 20.74
CA VAL A 139 0.56 -0.72 20.47
C VAL A 139 -0.04 0.34 19.55
N LEU A 140 0.13 1.62 19.89
CA LEU A 140 -0.39 2.72 19.10
C LEU A 140 0.63 3.14 18.03
N LEU A 141 0.16 3.29 16.79
CA LEU A 141 0.96 3.77 15.67
C LEU A 141 0.28 4.97 15.06
N THR A 142 1.04 6.05 14.88
CA THR A 142 0.53 7.23 14.17
C THR A 142 0.40 6.92 12.68
N ASN A 143 -0.76 7.23 12.10
CA ASN A 143 -0.94 7.23 10.67
C ASN A 143 -1.86 8.39 10.26
N TYR A 144 -2.11 8.53 8.98
CA TYR A 144 -2.90 9.64 8.44
C TYR A 144 -4.01 9.12 7.57
N LEU A 145 -5.24 9.53 7.86
CA LEU A 145 -6.33 9.32 6.92
C LEU A 145 -6.14 10.33 5.78
N MET A 146 -5.97 9.82 4.58
CA MET A 146 -5.78 10.63 3.38
C MET A 146 -6.80 10.23 2.33
N GLU A 147 -7.09 11.12 1.40
CA GLU A 147 -7.96 10.78 0.28
C GLU A 147 -7.53 11.49 -1.00
N LYS A 148 -7.81 10.85 -2.11
CA LYS A 148 -7.70 11.44 -3.44
C LYS A 148 -9.07 11.45 -4.07
N VAL A 149 -9.41 12.57 -4.73
CA VAL A 149 -10.58 12.67 -5.59
C VAL A 149 -10.05 12.61 -7.02
N PRO A 150 -10.24 11.48 -7.73
CA PRO A 150 -9.73 11.37 -9.10
C PRO A 150 -10.34 12.40 -10.02
N THR A 151 -9.53 12.92 -10.93
CA THR A 151 -9.99 13.88 -11.94
C THR A 151 -10.92 13.16 -12.92
N SER A 152 -12.09 13.75 -13.19
CA SER A 152 -12.98 13.19 -14.18
C SER A 152 -12.38 13.40 -15.60
N PRO A 153 -12.74 12.57 -16.59
CA PRO A 153 -12.28 12.77 -17.96
C PRO A 153 -12.62 14.15 -18.53
N LEU A 154 -13.72 14.74 -18.10
CA LEU A 154 -14.12 16.08 -18.50
C LEU A 154 -13.15 17.13 -17.95
N SER A 155 -12.77 17.02 -16.68
CA SER A 155 -11.83 17.94 -16.05
C SER A 155 -10.46 17.86 -16.70
N GLU A 156 -10.03 16.68 -17.12
CA GLU A 156 -8.75 16.48 -17.80
C GLU A 156 -8.75 17.15 -19.18
N LYS A 157 -9.89 17.14 -19.88
CA LYS A 157 -10.01 17.78 -21.18
C LYS A 157 -10.04 19.29 -21.09
N ASP A 158 -10.59 19.82 -20.03
CA ASP A 158 -10.71 21.26 -19.79
C ASP A 158 -9.42 21.83 -19.20
N GLY A 159 -8.60 21.00 -18.65
CA GLY A 159 -7.30 21.38 -18.11
C GLY A 159 -6.21 21.29 -19.15
#